data_3ddbe6caed6bacdab97ca03c703d0115
#
_entry.id   3ddbe6caed6bacdab97ca03c703d0115
#
_cell.length_a   1.000
_cell.length_b   1.000
_cell.length_c   1.000
_cell.angle_alpha   90.00
_cell.angle_beta   90.00
_cell.angle_gamma   90.00
#
_symmetry.space_group_name_H-M   'P 1'
#
loop_
_entity.id
_entity.type
_entity.pdbx_description
1 polymer ?
#
loop_
_entity_poly.entity_id
_entity_poly.type
_entity_poly.pdbx_seq_one_letter_code
_entity_poly.pdbx_strand_id
1 'polypeptide(L)'
;EGLDVQKKTDGSVNIIGEVATDPVASWMIQAAQVASKFTLFTHHAKTFPNLVTALRNSMLRTGVFTDEKTAEEQVVQVLNFDVHQVKDFRGKRYIERITECIPIESKSEYTFDHRKEKTLEGKFDKFFDNATRFFEKTTDKKLYTYRNILEYIDGEYVITNSITQTNLREMRNNMSEADVEEFDKFVEKHWGNKLSEKETVEVSATVENKPKRRGRKPKTTQA
;
A
#
# COMPACT_ATOMS: atom_id res chain seq x y z
N GLU A 1 -20.27 18.04 10.22
CA GLU A 1 -21.20 18.29 9.08
C GLU A 1 -20.56 17.94 7.73
N GLY A 2 -19.39 18.45 7.34
CA GLY A 2 -18.78 18.15 6.02
C GLY A 2 -18.44 16.68 5.81
N LEU A 3 -17.89 16.00 6.80
CA LEU A 3 -17.57 14.58 6.77
C LEU A 3 -18.82 13.70 6.63
N ASP A 4 -19.90 14.06 7.31
CA ASP A 4 -21.15 13.28 7.28
C ASP A 4 -21.84 13.41 5.93
N VAL A 5 -21.71 14.57 5.29
CA VAL A 5 -22.18 14.77 3.91
C VAL A 5 -21.34 13.95 2.95
N GLN A 6 -20.01 13.95 3.10
CA GLN A 6 -19.09 13.23 2.23
C GLN A 6 -19.23 11.70 2.32
N LYS A 7 -19.48 11.17 3.52
CA LYS A 7 -19.79 9.74 3.72
C LYS A 7 -21.12 9.30 3.10
N LYS A 8 -22.02 10.26 2.86
CA LYS A 8 -23.36 10.01 2.25
C LYS A 8 -23.41 10.32 0.76
N THR A 9 -22.41 11.04 0.24
CA THR A 9 -22.28 11.33 -1.18
C THR A 9 -21.16 10.45 -1.74
N ASP A 10 -21.36 9.91 -2.93
CA ASP A 10 -20.36 9.08 -3.61
C ASP A 10 -19.19 9.95 -4.15
N GLY A 11 -18.47 10.57 -3.21
CA GLY A 11 -17.32 11.43 -3.47
C GLY A 11 -16.14 10.60 -3.97
N SER A 12 -15.90 10.60 -5.28
CA SER A 12 -14.82 9.80 -5.88
C SER A 12 -13.42 10.34 -5.62
N VAL A 13 -13.28 11.66 -5.48
CA VAL A 13 -11.99 12.33 -5.28
C VAL A 13 -12.11 13.37 -4.16
N ASN A 14 -11.21 13.28 -3.18
CA ASN A 14 -11.10 14.25 -2.10
C ASN A 14 -9.84 15.10 -2.29
N ILE A 15 -9.99 16.42 -2.32
CA ILE A 15 -8.84 17.33 -2.38
C ILE A 15 -8.87 18.22 -1.13
N ILE A 16 -7.82 18.11 -0.31
CA ILE A 16 -7.65 18.86 0.93
C ILE A 16 -6.42 19.75 0.77
N GLY A 17 -6.62 21.08 0.82
CA GLY A 17 -5.55 22.04 0.54
C GLY A 17 -4.35 21.88 1.46
N GLU A 18 -4.58 21.80 2.78
CA GLU A 18 -3.51 21.61 3.76
C GLU A 18 -4.03 20.89 5.01
N VAL A 19 -3.23 19.95 5.51
CA VAL A 19 -3.44 19.27 6.79
C VAL A 19 -2.59 19.97 7.86
N ALA A 20 -3.08 21.09 8.39
CA ALA A 20 -2.34 21.95 9.32
C ALA A 20 -2.64 21.67 10.80
N THR A 21 -3.74 20.98 11.14
CA THR A 21 -4.16 20.73 12.52
C THR A 21 -4.54 19.27 12.77
N ASP A 22 -4.45 18.83 14.03
CA ASP A 22 -4.76 17.46 14.43
C ASP A 22 -6.20 17.03 14.04
N PRO A 23 -7.26 17.84 14.26
CA PRO A 23 -8.60 17.47 13.82
C PRO A 23 -8.72 17.29 12.31
N VAL A 24 -8.03 18.12 11.51
CA VAL A 24 -8.03 18.01 10.04
C VAL A 24 -7.30 16.75 9.60
N ALA A 25 -6.17 16.41 10.23
CA ALA A 25 -5.43 15.18 9.96
C ALA A 25 -6.30 13.94 10.23
N SER A 26 -6.94 13.89 11.40
CA SER A 26 -7.81 12.77 11.76
C SER A 26 -9.02 12.66 10.82
N TRP A 27 -9.62 13.78 10.46
CA TRP A 27 -10.71 13.83 9.50
C TRP A 27 -10.28 13.37 8.11
N MET A 28 -9.11 13.79 7.64
CA MET A 28 -8.55 13.43 6.34
C MET A 28 -8.32 11.92 6.23
N ILE A 29 -7.71 11.29 7.25
CA ILE A 29 -7.51 9.83 7.28
C ILE A 29 -8.85 9.10 7.16
N GLN A 30 -9.87 9.51 7.93
CA GLN A 30 -11.20 8.90 7.85
C GLN A 30 -11.87 9.12 6.49
N ALA A 31 -11.70 10.30 5.88
CA ALA A 31 -12.23 10.60 4.55
C ALA A 31 -11.55 9.76 3.46
N ALA A 32 -10.23 9.55 3.58
CA ALA A 32 -9.46 8.74 2.65
C ALA A 32 -9.88 7.26 2.66
N GLN A 33 -10.31 6.73 3.81
CA GLN A 33 -10.79 5.35 3.93
C GLN A 33 -12.11 5.08 3.18
N VAL A 34 -12.90 6.11 2.92
CA VAL A 34 -14.21 6.00 2.26
C VAL A 34 -14.23 6.60 0.85
N ALA A 35 -13.12 7.21 0.42
CA ALA A 35 -13.00 7.72 -0.95
C ALA A 35 -13.03 6.57 -1.95
N SER A 36 -13.86 6.69 -2.99
CA SER A 36 -14.00 5.61 -3.99
C SER A 36 -12.84 5.57 -4.99
N LYS A 37 -12.07 6.66 -5.13
CA LYS A 37 -10.90 6.71 -6.02
C LYS A 37 -9.63 7.09 -5.24
N PHE A 38 -9.47 8.36 -4.86
CA PHE A 38 -8.29 8.80 -4.11
C PHE A 38 -8.53 10.06 -3.29
N THR A 39 -7.65 10.29 -2.34
CA THR A 39 -7.57 11.53 -1.56
C THR A 39 -6.21 12.18 -1.77
N LEU A 40 -6.21 13.47 -2.10
CA LEU A 40 -5.01 14.29 -2.24
C LEU A 40 -4.98 15.35 -1.14
N PHE A 41 -3.85 15.49 -0.47
CA PHE A 41 -3.65 16.52 0.56
C PHE A 41 -2.20 17.02 0.57
N THR A 42 -1.97 18.21 1.16
CA THR A 42 -0.61 18.70 1.42
C THR A 42 -0.32 18.70 2.92
N HIS A 43 0.94 18.42 3.26
CA HIS A 43 1.44 18.38 4.63
C HIS A 43 2.91 18.80 4.67
N HIS A 44 3.35 19.38 5.79
CA HIS A 44 4.74 19.73 6.02
C HIS A 44 5.46 18.62 6.78
N ALA A 45 6.30 17.85 6.09
CA ALA A 45 7.18 16.84 6.69
C ALA A 45 8.52 16.80 5.95
N LYS A 46 9.63 16.58 6.65
CA LYS A 46 10.96 16.49 6.03
C LYS A 46 11.24 15.13 5.38
N THR A 47 10.69 14.09 5.96
CA THR A 47 10.89 12.72 5.49
C THR A 47 9.57 11.96 5.52
N PHE A 48 9.49 10.88 4.74
CA PHE A 48 8.31 10.02 4.73
C PHE A 48 7.97 9.45 6.13
N PRO A 49 8.92 8.91 6.92
CA PRO A 49 8.62 8.48 8.29
C PRO A 49 8.12 9.60 9.20
N ASN A 50 8.61 10.84 9.01
CA ASN A 50 8.11 11.98 9.77
C ASN A 50 6.65 12.32 9.40
N LEU A 51 6.27 12.14 8.12
CA LEU A 51 4.88 12.30 7.69
C LEU A 51 3.96 11.29 8.39
N VAL A 52 4.31 10.01 8.34
CA VAL A 52 3.55 8.94 9.01
C VAL A 52 3.43 9.22 10.52
N THR A 53 4.55 9.53 11.17
CA THR A 53 4.58 9.85 12.60
C THR A 53 3.72 11.06 12.96
N ALA A 54 3.76 12.12 12.15
CA ALA A 54 2.97 13.32 12.38
C ALA A 54 1.46 13.04 12.30
N LEU A 55 1.02 12.33 11.25
CA LEU A 55 -0.37 11.94 11.06
C LEU A 55 -0.85 11.01 12.18
N ARG A 56 -0.07 9.99 12.54
CA ARG A 56 -0.36 9.09 13.66
C ARG A 56 -0.54 9.87 14.97
N ASN A 57 0.40 10.75 15.30
CA ASN A 57 0.34 11.54 16.52
C ASN A 57 -0.87 12.48 16.54
N SER A 58 -1.27 13.01 15.39
CA SER A 58 -2.50 13.81 15.29
C SER A 58 -3.75 12.99 15.62
N MET A 59 -3.82 11.74 15.17
CA MET A 59 -4.93 10.83 15.49
C MET A 59 -4.99 10.50 16.99
N LEU A 60 -3.82 10.32 17.63
CA LEU A 60 -3.74 10.09 19.08
C LEU A 60 -4.17 11.35 19.87
N ARG A 61 -3.70 12.53 19.48
CA ARG A 61 -4.04 13.79 20.16
C ARG A 61 -5.51 14.16 20.05
N THR A 62 -6.19 13.77 18.98
CA THR A 62 -7.65 13.96 18.85
C THR A 62 -8.46 12.97 19.68
N GLY A 63 -7.84 11.96 20.26
CA GLY A 63 -8.52 10.93 21.05
C GLY A 63 -9.37 9.95 20.23
N VAL A 64 -9.27 10.00 18.90
CA VAL A 64 -9.96 9.03 18.01
C VAL A 64 -9.40 7.62 18.21
N PHE A 65 -8.09 7.53 18.45
CA PHE A 65 -7.40 6.29 18.80
C PHE A 65 -6.59 6.50 20.09
N THR A 66 -6.51 5.46 20.89
CA THR A 66 -5.72 5.42 22.14
C THR A 66 -4.49 4.55 22.00
N ASP A 67 -4.44 3.70 20.98
CA ASP A 67 -3.35 2.79 20.69
C ASP A 67 -2.53 3.30 19.50
N GLU A 68 -1.21 3.42 19.71
CA GLU A 68 -0.25 3.94 18.73
C GLU A 68 -0.19 3.08 17.48
N LYS A 69 -0.20 1.76 17.66
CA LYS A 69 -0.13 0.80 16.56
C LYS A 69 -1.37 0.89 15.67
N THR A 70 -2.56 0.90 16.29
CA THR A 70 -3.82 1.03 15.56
C THR A 70 -3.88 2.35 14.80
N ALA A 71 -3.45 3.46 15.41
CA ALA A 71 -3.39 4.75 14.74
C ALA A 71 -2.44 4.74 13.54
N GLU A 72 -1.26 4.13 13.66
CA GLU A 72 -0.30 4.00 12.55
C GLU A 72 -0.84 3.09 11.44
N GLU A 73 -1.48 1.97 11.77
CA GLU A 73 -2.13 1.09 10.79
C GLU A 73 -3.15 1.85 9.94
N GLN A 74 -3.97 2.71 10.56
CA GLN A 74 -4.94 3.52 9.83
C GLN A 74 -4.28 4.54 8.88
N VAL A 75 -3.17 5.13 9.27
CA VAL A 75 -2.40 6.04 8.41
C VAL A 75 -1.83 5.31 7.20
N VAL A 76 -1.13 4.19 7.42
CA VAL A 76 -0.44 3.49 6.34
C VAL A 76 -1.38 2.78 5.37
N GLN A 77 -2.62 2.48 5.79
CA GLN A 77 -3.65 1.91 4.91
C GLN A 77 -4.15 2.88 3.84
N VAL A 78 -4.06 4.19 4.08
CA VAL A 78 -4.56 5.22 3.17
C VAL A 78 -3.45 6.01 2.49
N LEU A 79 -2.21 5.89 2.95
CA LEU A 79 -1.07 6.65 2.45
C LEU A 79 -0.30 5.80 1.42
N ASN A 80 -0.63 5.98 0.13
CA ASN A 80 0.03 5.23 -0.95
C ASN A 80 1.33 5.90 -1.40
N PHE A 81 1.31 7.24 -1.60
CA PHE A 81 2.44 7.98 -2.16
C PHE A 81 2.68 9.31 -1.43
N ASP A 82 3.95 9.68 -1.29
CA ASP A 82 4.41 11.02 -0.90
C ASP A 82 5.19 11.65 -2.06
N VAL A 83 4.71 12.82 -2.51
CA VAL A 83 5.42 13.64 -3.50
C VAL A 83 6.10 14.79 -2.76
N HIS A 84 7.38 14.61 -2.42
CA HIS A 84 8.13 15.57 -1.64
C HIS A 84 8.66 16.71 -2.49
N GLN A 85 8.19 17.92 -2.20
CA GLN A 85 8.64 19.14 -2.86
C GLN A 85 9.57 19.93 -1.95
N VAL A 86 10.64 20.43 -2.53
CA VAL A 86 11.59 21.32 -1.87
C VAL A 86 11.75 22.63 -2.63
N LYS A 87 12.25 23.63 -1.93
CA LYS A 87 12.59 24.93 -2.50
C LYS A 87 14.07 25.16 -2.32
N ASP A 88 14.80 25.42 -3.42
CA ASP A 88 16.20 25.72 -3.37
C ASP A 88 16.48 27.15 -2.81
N PHE A 89 17.76 27.47 -2.60
CA PHE A 89 18.17 28.77 -2.11
C PHE A 89 17.83 29.94 -3.04
N ARG A 90 17.57 29.68 -4.32
CA ARG A 90 17.11 30.66 -5.32
C ARG A 90 15.61 30.82 -5.36
N GLY A 91 14.88 30.03 -4.58
CA GLY A 91 13.43 30.08 -4.53
C GLY A 91 12.72 29.18 -5.56
N LYS A 92 13.46 28.43 -6.38
CA LYS A 92 12.90 27.47 -7.34
C LYS A 92 12.39 26.23 -6.58
N ARG A 93 11.16 25.83 -6.88
CA ARG A 93 10.56 24.59 -6.36
C ARG A 93 10.75 23.45 -7.34
N TYR A 94 11.03 22.28 -6.82
CA TYR A 94 11.12 21.04 -7.59
C TYR A 94 10.71 19.84 -6.73
N ILE A 95 10.36 18.74 -7.37
CA ILE A 95 10.11 17.48 -6.69
C ILE A 95 11.47 16.86 -6.37
N GLU A 96 11.77 16.68 -5.08
CA GLU A 96 13.00 16.02 -4.64
C GLU A 96 12.90 14.50 -4.80
N ARG A 97 11.75 13.93 -4.43
CA ARG A 97 11.49 12.50 -4.53
C ARG A 97 9.99 12.20 -4.59
N ILE A 98 9.67 11.04 -5.11
CA ILE A 98 8.36 10.40 -4.96
C ILE A 98 8.60 9.08 -4.22
N THR A 99 7.93 8.91 -3.09
CA THR A 99 8.07 7.76 -2.20
C THR A 99 6.77 6.96 -2.19
N GLU A 100 6.86 5.65 -2.36
CA GLU A 100 5.76 4.71 -2.21
C GLU A 100 5.75 4.14 -0.78
N CYS A 101 4.60 4.15 -0.14
CA CYS A 101 4.34 3.44 1.11
C CYS A 101 3.91 2.00 0.81
N ILE A 102 4.49 1.06 1.51
CA ILE A 102 4.22 -0.37 1.34
C ILE A 102 3.82 -0.92 2.71
N PRO A 103 2.51 -1.07 3.01
CA PRO A 103 2.06 -1.69 4.24
C PRO A 103 2.59 -3.11 4.38
N ILE A 104 3.06 -3.47 5.56
CA ILE A 104 3.45 -4.84 5.88
C ILE A 104 2.19 -5.58 6.28
N GLU A 105 1.74 -6.52 5.43
CA GLU A 105 0.57 -7.33 5.71
C GLU A 105 0.71 -8.06 7.05
N SER A 106 -0.32 -7.89 7.88
CA SER A 106 -0.41 -8.53 9.17
C SER A 106 -0.84 -10.00 9.01
N LYS A 107 0.06 -10.87 8.57
CA LYS A 107 -0.17 -12.31 8.79
C LYS A 107 -0.05 -12.55 10.29
N SER A 108 -1.18 -12.83 10.95
CA SER A 108 -1.26 -13.05 12.41
C SER A 108 -0.52 -14.30 12.85
N GLU A 109 -0.19 -15.19 11.93
CA GLU A 109 0.48 -16.45 12.21
C GLU A 109 1.69 -16.62 11.30
N TYR A 110 2.78 -17.12 11.87
CA TYR A 110 3.93 -17.61 11.14
C TYR A 110 3.50 -18.88 10.40
N THR A 111 3.15 -18.75 9.12
CA THR A 111 2.77 -19.89 8.28
C THR A 111 3.91 -20.20 7.31
N PHE A 112 4.68 -21.24 7.60
CA PHE A 112 5.64 -21.80 6.67
C PHE A 112 5.12 -23.15 6.15
N ASP A 113 4.65 -23.18 4.90
CA ASP A 113 4.28 -24.43 4.25
C ASP A 113 5.44 -24.93 3.37
N HIS A 114 6.30 -25.76 3.96
CA HIS A 114 7.43 -26.38 3.29
C HIS A 114 7.05 -27.33 2.14
N ARG A 115 5.78 -27.70 2.01
CA ARG A 115 5.31 -28.64 0.99
C ARG A 115 5.19 -27.99 -0.39
N LYS A 116 5.04 -26.66 -0.43
CA LYS A 116 4.91 -25.91 -1.68
C LYS A 116 6.23 -25.67 -2.40
N GLU A 117 7.35 -25.71 -1.68
CA GLU A 117 8.68 -25.50 -2.24
C GLU A 117 9.34 -26.85 -2.60
N LYS A 118 9.78 -26.95 -3.84
CA LYS A 118 10.37 -28.21 -4.39
C LYS A 118 11.86 -28.34 -4.07
N THR A 119 12.58 -27.22 -3.99
CA THR A 119 14.02 -27.20 -3.75
C THR A 119 14.35 -26.89 -2.31
N LEU A 120 15.49 -27.41 -1.81
CA LEU A 120 15.96 -27.10 -0.46
C LEU A 120 16.30 -25.62 -0.31
N GLU A 121 16.94 -25.04 -1.31
CA GLU A 121 17.30 -23.62 -1.37
C GLU A 121 16.05 -22.73 -1.29
N GLY A 122 15.03 -22.99 -2.12
CA GLY A 122 13.77 -22.25 -2.07
C GLY A 122 13.04 -22.39 -0.72
N LYS A 123 13.18 -23.53 -0.03
CA LYS A 123 12.64 -23.70 1.33
C LYS A 123 13.35 -22.79 2.34
N PHE A 124 14.69 -22.71 2.26
CA PHE A 124 15.47 -21.84 3.13
C PHE A 124 15.20 -20.36 2.87
N ASP A 125 15.19 -19.94 1.61
CA ASP A 125 14.90 -18.55 1.24
C ASP A 125 13.53 -18.12 1.77
N LYS A 126 12.51 -18.95 1.56
CA LYS A 126 11.16 -18.66 2.04
C LYS A 126 11.05 -18.70 3.57
N PHE A 127 11.79 -19.59 4.22
CA PHE A 127 11.88 -19.60 5.68
C PHE A 127 12.49 -18.30 6.21
N PHE A 128 13.63 -17.87 5.65
CA PHE A 128 14.30 -16.64 6.07
C PHE A 128 13.46 -15.41 5.78
N ASP A 129 12.83 -15.31 4.62
CA ASP A 129 11.90 -14.22 4.30
C ASP A 129 10.74 -14.13 5.30
N ASN A 130 10.09 -15.24 5.59
CA ASN A 130 9.00 -15.30 6.56
C ASN A 130 9.47 -15.00 7.99
N ALA A 131 10.63 -15.51 8.40
CA ALA A 131 11.20 -15.25 9.70
C ALA A 131 11.57 -13.77 9.85
N THR A 132 12.19 -13.17 8.84
CA THR A 132 12.52 -11.74 8.82
C THR A 132 11.27 -10.89 8.96
N ARG A 133 10.24 -11.13 8.15
CA ARG A 133 8.95 -10.41 8.24
C ARG A 133 8.27 -10.58 9.60
N PHE A 134 8.33 -11.78 10.18
CA PHE A 134 7.79 -12.03 11.51
C PHE A 134 8.55 -11.24 12.59
N PHE A 135 9.88 -11.23 12.53
CA PHE A 135 10.70 -10.47 13.48
C PHE A 135 10.54 -8.96 13.30
N GLU A 136 10.52 -8.44 12.09
CA GLU A 136 10.26 -7.02 11.83
C GLU A 136 8.92 -6.59 12.46
N LYS A 137 7.90 -7.41 12.31
CA LYS A 137 6.59 -7.11 12.87
C LYS A 137 6.52 -7.23 14.39
N THR A 138 7.12 -8.28 14.96
CA THR A 138 6.99 -8.58 16.40
C THR A 138 8.01 -7.85 17.25
N THR A 139 9.24 -7.71 16.77
CA THR A 139 10.35 -7.10 17.51
C THR A 139 10.47 -5.61 17.21
N ASP A 140 10.48 -5.24 15.94
CA ASP A 140 10.67 -3.85 15.51
C ASP A 140 9.35 -3.08 15.43
N LYS A 141 8.21 -3.77 15.58
CA LYS A 141 6.86 -3.20 15.47
C LYS A 141 6.62 -2.42 14.18
N LYS A 142 7.35 -2.72 13.13
CA LYS A 142 7.18 -2.06 11.83
C LYS A 142 5.87 -2.46 11.19
N LEU A 143 5.07 -1.48 10.80
CA LEU A 143 3.79 -1.66 10.12
C LEU A 143 3.88 -1.40 8.62
N TYR A 144 4.96 -0.76 8.17
CA TYR A 144 5.19 -0.43 6.78
C TYR A 144 6.68 -0.42 6.44
N THR A 145 6.96 -0.53 5.17
CA THR A 145 8.22 -0.13 4.55
C THR A 145 7.93 0.94 3.51
N TYR A 146 8.96 1.58 2.97
CA TYR A 146 8.82 2.57 1.93
C TYR A 146 10.01 2.53 0.99
N ARG A 147 9.83 3.00 -0.24
CA ARG A 147 10.91 3.13 -1.22
C ARG A 147 10.69 4.35 -2.10
N ASN A 148 11.78 4.99 -2.51
CA ASN A 148 11.71 6.05 -3.50
C ASN A 148 11.56 5.42 -4.88
N ILE A 149 10.59 5.87 -5.66
CA ILE A 149 10.37 5.45 -7.04
C ILE A 149 10.98 6.44 -8.04
N LEU A 150 11.11 7.71 -7.64
CA LEU A 150 11.73 8.78 -8.39
C LEU A 150 12.54 9.66 -7.43
N GLU A 151 13.74 10.07 -7.85
CA GLU A 151 14.58 11.01 -7.11
C GLU A 151 15.22 12.04 -8.06
N TYR A 152 15.43 13.25 -7.56
CA TYR A 152 16.17 14.28 -8.26
C TYR A 152 17.64 14.25 -7.82
N ILE A 153 18.52 13.73 -8.69
CA ILE A 153 19.95 13.50 -8.43
C ILE A 153 20.76 14.27 -9.46
N ASP A 154 21.68 15.10 -8.99
CA ASP A 154 22.62 15.85 -9.84
C ASP A 154 21.99 16.65 -10.98
N GLY A 155 20.77 17.18 -10.76
CA GLY A 155 20.08 18.00 -11.74
C GLY A 155 19.11 17.25 -12.65
N GLU A 156 19.00 15.94 -12.52
CA GLU A 156 18.15 15.07 -13.35
C GLU A 156 17.18 14.22 -12.51
N TYR A 157 16.06 13.87 -13.11
CA TYR A 157 15.12 12.92 -12.51
C TYR A 157 15.51 11.49 -12.85
N VAL A 158 15.76 10.69 -11.80
CA VAL A 158 16.15 9.28 -11.91
C VAL A 158 15.05 8.39 -11.35
N ILE A 159 14.60 7.42 -12.15
CA ILE A 159 13.70 6.36 -11.67
C ILE A 159 14.54 5.34 -10.92
N THR A 160 14.33 5.25 -9.61
CA THR A 160 15.13 4.39 -8.70
C THR A 160 14.53 3.02 -8.49
N ASN A 161 13.19 2.95 -8.36
CA ASN A 161 12.47 1.69 -8.18
C ASN A 161 11.17 1.67 -8.99
N SER A 162 10.62 0.48 -9.23
CA SER A 162 9.26 0.31 -9.78
C SER A 162 8.22 0.49 -8.69
N ILE A 163 6.99 0.86 -9.08
CA ILE A 163 5.81 0.83 -8.19
C ILE A 163 5.42 -0.64 -7.93
N THR A 164 4.89 -0.95 -6.75
CA THR A 164 4.41 -2.29 -6.40
C THR A 164 3.25 -2.72 -7.30
N GLN A 165 3.11 -4.03 -7.52
CA GLN A 165 2.02 -4.58 -8.32
C GLN A 165 0.64 -4.25 -7.73
N THR A 166 0.56 -4.15 -6.41
CA THR A 166 -0.69 -3.77 -5.72
C THR A 166 -1.12 -2.37 -6.12
N ASN A 167 -0.23 -1.37 -6.01
CA ASN A 167 -0.53 0.00 -6.39
C ASN A 167 -0.72 0.17 -7.90
N LEU A 168 0.06 -0.52 -8.74
CA LEU A 168 -0.14 -0.52 -10.20
C LEU A 168 -1.55 -1.02 -10.59
N ARG A 169 -2.00 -2.09 -9.94
CA ARG A 169 -3.34 -2.64 -10.18
C ARG A 169 -4.43 -1.68 -9.73
N GLU A 170 -4.28 -1.07 -8.56
CA GLU A 170 -5.23 -0.08 -8.06
C GLU A 170 -5.31 1.15 -8.99
N MET A 171 -4.18 1.65 -9.47
CA MET A 171 -4.14 2.75 -10.43
C MET A 171 -4.87 2.39 -11.73
N ARG A 172 -4.61 1.22 -12.32
CA ARG A 172 -5.28 0.74 -13.53
C ARG A 172 -6.81 0.64 -13.36
N ASN A 173 -7.27 0.13 -12.23
CA ASN A 173 -8.70 -0.01 -11.95
C ASN A 173 -9.44 1.33 -11.90
N ASN A 174 -8.72 2.43 -11.70
CA ASN A 174 -9.26 3.78 -11.62
C ASN A 174 -9.07 4.61 -12.90
N MET A 175 -8.51 4.02 -13.96
CA MET A 175 -8.26 4.66 -15.25
C MET A 175 -9.34 4.26 -16.30
N SER A 176 -9.49 5.11 -17.33
CA SER A 176 -10.24 4.71 -18.54
C SER A 176 -9.43 3.70 -19.36
N GLU A 177 -10.10 2.94 -20.25
CA GLU A 177 -9.42 1.96 -21.11
C GLU A 177 -8.29 2.60 -21.97
N ALA A 178 -8.53 3.82 -22.46
CA ALA A 178 -7.54 4.55 -23.25
C ALA A 178 -6.30 4.94 -22.41
N ASP A 179 -6.53 5.38 -21.15
CA ASP A 179 -5.45 5.77 -20.24
C ASP A 179 -4.64 4.55 -19.78
N VAL A 180 -5.28 3.38 -19.59
CA VAL A 180 -4.61 2.12 -19.24
C VAL A 180 -3.59 1.73 -20.29
N GLU A 181 -3.92 1.84 -21.58
CA GLU A 181 -2.99 1.48 -22.65
C GLU A 181 -1.73 2.39 -22.66
N GLU A 182 -1.91 3.69 -22.44
CA GLU A 182 -0.79 4.63 -22.35
C GLU A 182 0.04 4.38 -21.08
N PHE A 183 -0.64 4.13 -19.96
CA PHE A 183 -0.02 3.82 -18.68
C PHE A 183 0.80 2.52 -18.73
N ASP A 184 0.29 1.47 -19.38
CA ASP A 184 1.00 0.20 -19.53
C ASP A 184 2.25 0.34 -20.39
N LYS A 185 2.20 1.13 -21.47
CA LYS A 185 3.39 1.48 -22.26
C LYS A 185 4.44 2.22 -21.43
N PHE A 186 4.00 3.15 -20.57
CA PHE A 186 4.88 3.85 -19.65
C PHE A 186 5.52 2.89 -18.63
N VAL A 187 4.73 2.01 -18.03
CA VAL A 187 5.19 1.00 -17.05
C VAL A 187 6.21 0.06 -17.70
N GLU A 188 5.92 -0.47 -18.89
CA GLU A 188 6.82 -1.35 -19.61
C GLU A 188 8.14 -0.64 -19.96
N LYS A 189 8.07 0.58 -20.47
CA LYS A 189 9.24 1.37 -20.82
C LYS A 189 10.16 1.65 -19.64
N HIS A 190 9.61 1.97 -18.48
CA HIS A 190 10.39 2.46 -17.34
C HIS A 190 10.65 1.41 -16.27
N TRP A 191 9.79 0.41 -16.13
CA TRP A 191 9.87 -0.62 -15.09
C TRP A 191 9.81 -2.06 -15.57
N GLY A 192 9.58 -2.32 -16.87
CA GLY A 192 9.39 -3.67 -17.42
C GLY A 192 10.43 -4.69 -17.01
N ASN A 193 11.70 -4.27 -16.86
CA ASN A 193 12.79 -5.14 -16.41
C ASN A 193 13.01 -5.12 -14.87
N LYS A 194 12.25 -4.29 -14.12
CA LYS A 194 12.36 -4.14 -12.66
C LYS A 194 11.16 -4.73 -11.92
N LEU A 195 10.13 -5.15 -12.65
CA LEU A 195 9.02 -5.91 -12.07
C LEU A 195 9.57 -7.28 -11.68
N SER A 196 9.89 -7.46 -10.39
CA SER A 196 10.49 -8.70 -9.91
C SER A 196 9.53 -9.86 -10.13
N GLU A 197 10.01 -10.94 -10.77
CA GLU A 197 9.28 -12.20 -10.96
C GLU A 197 8.75 -12.81 -9.63
N LYS A 198 9.25 -12.34 -8.48
CA LYS A 198 8.83 -12.79 -7.15
C LYS A 198 7.40 -12.40 -6.76
N GLU A 199 6.85 -11.29 -7.29
CA GLU A 199 5.48 -10.87 -6.99
C GLU A 199 4.43 -11.56 -7.86
N THR A 200 4.81 -12.12 -9.01
CA THR A 200 3.89 -12.80 -9.95
C THR A 200 3.43 -14.18 -9.48
N VAL A 201 4.14 -14.81 -8.55
CA VAL A 201 3.85 -16.18 -8.09
C VAL A 201 2.74 -16.24 -7.02
N GLU A 202 2.47 -15.18 -6.30
CA GLU A 202 1.46 -15.19 -5.21
C GLU A 202 0.00 -15.02 -5.70
N VAL A 203 -0.24 -14.53 -6.90
CA VAL A 203 -1.60 -14.23 -7.40
C VAL A 203 -2.25 -15.39 -8.15
N SER A 204 -1.49 -16.33 -8.70
CA SER A 204 -2.02 -17.48 -9.45
C SER A 204 -2.47 -18.68 -8.60
N ALA A 205 -2.24 -18.67 -7.30
CA ALA A 205 -2.53 -19.80 -6.40
C ALA A 205 -3.91 -19.78 -5.72
N THR A 206 -4.73 -18.73 -5.93
CA THR A 206 -6.01 -18.58 -5.20
C THR A 206 -7.27 -18.94 -5.99
N VAL A 207 -7.14 -19.38 -7.24
CA VAL A 207 -8.30 -19.77 -8.06
C VAL A 207 -8.13 -21.18 -8.59
N GLU A 208 -8.11 -22.18 -7.73
CA GLU A 208 -8.57 -23.54 -8.06
C GLU A 208 -8.49 -24.44 -6.83
N ASN A 209 -9.60 -24.55 -6.12
CA ASN A 209 -9.99 -25.79 -5.43
C ASN A 209 -11.40 -25.65 -4.81
N LYS A 210 -12.43 -25.74 -5.64
CA LYS A 210 -13.75 -26.15 -5.14
C LYS A 210 -13.70 -27.67 -4.91
N PRO A 211 -13.96 -28.17 -3.68
CA PRO A 211 -14.02 -29.62 -3.47
C PRO A 211 -15.19 -30.22 -4.23
N LYS A 212 -14.93 -31.19 -5.08
CA LYS A 212 -15.95 -32.00 -5.75
C LYS A 212 -16.81 -32.69 -4.66
N ARG A 213 -18.10 -32.32 -4.58
CA ARG A 213 -19.07 -33.03 -3.77
C ARG A 213 -19.13 -34.49 -4.22
N ARG A 214 -18.72 -35.41 -3.36
CA ARG A 214 -18.93 -36.85 -3.54
C ARG A 214 -20.43 -37.13 -3.56
N GLY A 215 -20.96 -37.58 -4.68
CA GLY A 215 -22.33 -38.02 -4.84
C GLY A 215 -22.61 -39.22 -3.89
N ARG A 216 -23.70 -39.11 -3.16
CA ARG A 216 -24.23 -40.16 -2.29
C ARG A 216 -24.85 -41.23 -3.18
N LYS A 217 -24.32 -42.46 -3.14
CA LYS A 217 -24.97 -43.62 -3.85
C LYS A 217 -26.34 -43.89 -3.26
N PRO A 218 -27.37 -44.22 -4.10
CA PRO A 218 -28.70 -44.60 -3.62
C PRO A 218 -28.64 -45.96 -2.90
N LYS A 219 -29.36 -46.07 -1.79
CA LYS A 219 -29.61 -47.33 -1.09
C LYS A 219 -30.57 -48.17 -1.89
N THR A 220 -30.14 -49.34 -2.30
CA THR A 220 -31.02 -50.40 -2.87
C THR A 220 -31.82 -50.99 -1.73
N THR A 221 -33.15 -50.88 -1.80
CA THR A 221 -34.09 -51.60 -0.94
C THR A 221 -34.30 -52.97 -1.61
N GLN A 222 -33.97 -54.03 -0.89
CA GLN A 222 -34.43 -55.42 -1.21
C GLN A 222 -35.68 -55.71 -0.38
N ALA A 223 -36.61 -56.29 -1.09
CA ALA A 223 -37.88 -56.80 -0.59
C ALA A 223 -37.68 -58.00 0.38
#